data_f6a40ac4569c16c7bb6ab497f0f71f55
#
_entry.id   f6a40ac4569c16c7bb6ab497f0f71f55
#
_cell.length_a   1.000
_cell.length_b   1.000
_cell.length_c   1.000
_cell.angle_alpha   90.00
_cell.angle_beta   90.00
_cell.angle_gamma   90.00
#
_symmetry.space_group_name_H-M   'P 1'
#
loop_
_entity.id
_entity.type
_entity.pdbx_description
1 polymer ?
#
loop_
_entity_poly.entity_id
_entity_poly.type
_entity_poly.pdbx_seq_one_letter_code
_entity_poly.pdbx_strand_id
1 'polypeptide(L)'
;MKLIGLIVLFFQFSISVKAFPIAPFEANLQDSMQLQNDISKIPRQFFQYNFAGIIKLNNCSGSLVAFQGMSKNKNALMLTNGHCVPGFIDPGKSIKNRISKRDMVVFDSLGNRHRLKARRIMYATMTGTDAAIYELEQTYQQILDEAGILPLVIYHKPPKNNVRIEIISGYWERGYTCQVDKTVPKLYEDDWEFTNSIRYSEPGCDTIGGTSGSPILAFGSRVVIGVNNTSNRDGQRCTMNNPCEVDKSGNISVIQGASYGQQTYQFYACLTQNYEIDPTLPGCTLTK
;
A
#
# COMPACT_ATOMS: atom_id res chain seq x y z
N MET A 1 -63.49 -20.34 42.29
CA MET A 1 -62.66 -19.58 41.38
C MET A 1 -61.21 -19.87 41.73
N LYS A 2 -60.50 -20.68 40.92
CA LYS A 2 -59.07 -20.98 41.13
C LYS A 2 -58.30 -20.14 40.13
N LEU A 3 -57.43 -19.20 40.61
CA LEU A 3 -56.48 -18.46 39.80
C LEU A 3 -55.31 -19.40 39.47
N ILE A 4 -55.09 -19.62 38.19
CA ILE A 4 -53.90 -20.33 37.69
C ILE A 4 -52.85 -19.21 37.35
N GLY A 5 -51.78 -19.15 38.14
CA GLY A 5 -50.66 -18.27 37.91
C GLY A 5 -49.77 -18.82 36.79
N LEU A 6 -49.59 -18.06 35.73
CA LEU A 6 -48.68 -18.35 34.60
C LEU A 6 -47.28 -17.90 34.99
N ILE A 7 -46.40 -18.87 35.24
CA ILE A 7 -44.94 -18.56 35.44
C ILE A 7 -44.30 -18.49 34.08
N VAL A 8 -43.87 -17.27 33.68
CA VAL A 8 -43.06 -17.03 32.48
C VAL A 8 -41.58 -17.16 32.86
N LEU A 9 -40.96 -18.27 32.44
CA LEU A 9 -39.50 -18.44 32.57
C LEU A 9 -38.81 -17.68 31.47
N PHE A 10 -38.11 -16.60 31.86
CA PHE A 10 -37.13 -15.91 30.97
C PHE A 10 -35.84 -16.73 30.92
N PHE A 11 -35.61 -17.43 29.82
CA PHE A 11 -34.30 -17.97 29.50
C PHE A 11 -33.40 -16.83 29.03
N GLN A 12 -32.48 -16.37 29.87
CA GLN A 12 -31.37 -15.49 29.45
C GLN A 12 -30.33 -16.34 28.72
N PHE A 13 -30.34 -16.27 27.40
CA PHE A 13 -29.22 -16.80 26.59
C PHE A 13 -28.04 -15.83 26.71
N SER A 14 -27.10 -16.14 27.59
CA SER A 14 -25.80 -15.48 27.60
C SER A 14 -25.00 -15.99 26.41
N ILE A 15 -24.97 -15.22 25.33
CA ILE A 15 -24.06 -15.47 24.20
C ILE A 15 -22.65 -15.08 24.67
N SER A 16 -21.87 -16.06 25.10
CA SER A 16 -20.46 -15.88 25.35
C SER A 16 -19.73 -15.67 23.99
N VAL A 17 -19.55 -14.42 23.61
CA VAL A 17 -18.66 -14.07 22.48
C VAL A 17 -17.23 -14.39 22.93
N LYS A 18 -16.73 -15.56 22.58
CA LYS A 18 -15.31 -15.86 22.70
C LYS A 18 -14.59 -14.88 21.76
N ALA A 19 -13.89 -13.92 22.36
CA ALA A 19 -12.94 -13.10 21.60
C ALA A 19 -11.91 -14.06 20.99
N PHE A 20 -11.95 -14.22 19.67
CA PHE A 20 -10.85 -14.87 18.95
C PHE A 20 -9.59 -14.08 19.23
N PRO A 21 -8.46 -14.73 19.63
CA PRO A 21 -7.19 -14.06 19.70
C PRO A 21 -6.90 -13.56 18.27
N ILE A 22 -6.89 -12.23 18.10
CA ILE A 22 -6.48 -11.62 16.83
C ILE A 22 -5.01 -11.95 16.70
N ALA A 23 -4.68 -12.88 15.81
CA ALA A 23 -3.32 -13.20 15.46
C ALA A 23 -2.59 -11.91 15.03
N PRO A 24 -1.29 -11.75 15.36
CA PRO A 24 -0.52 -10.63 14.83
C PRO A 24 -0.67 -10.62 13.31
N PHE A 25 -0.59 -9.43 12.70
CA PHE A 25 -0.76 -9.25 11.25
C PHE A 25 0.23 -10.16 10.49
N GLU A 26 -0.19 -11.38 10.19
CA GLU A 26 0.62 -12.32 9.40
C GLU A 26 0.20 -12.24 7.94
N ALA A 27 1.16 -11.86 7.09
CA ALA A 27 0.99 -11.91 5.65
C ALA A 27 1.22 -13.35 5.18
N ASN A 28 0.16 -14.13 5.01
CA ASN A 28 0.27 -15.47 4.42
C ASN A 28 0.18 -15.40 2.89
N LEU A 29 1.35 -15.30 2.25
CA LEU A 29 1.45 -15.24 0.80
C LEU A 29 1.10 -16.57 0.12
N GLN A 30 1.21 -17.69 0.86
CA GLN A 30 0.95 -19.02 0.32
C GLN A 30 -0.55 -19.22 0.10
N ASP A 31 -1.40 -18.74 1.00
CA ASP A 31 -2.86 -18.77 0.86
C ASP A 31 -3.32 -17.86 -0.29
N SER A 32 -2.67 -16.70 -0.46
CA SER A 32 -2.97 -15.80 -1.58
C SER A 32 -2.54 -16.37 -2.94
N MET A 33 -1.46 -17.18 -3.01
CA MET A 33 -1.04 -17.86 -4.24
C MET A 33 -1.97 -19.04 -4.61
N GLN A 34 -2.53 -19.72 -3.63
CA GLN A 34 -3.51 -20.80 -3.86
C GLN A 34 -4.85 -20.23 -4.34
N LEU A 35 -5.28 -19.13 -3.73
CA LEU A 35 -6.47 -18.37 -4.17
C LEU A 35 -6.32 -17.86 -5.61
N GLN A 36 -5.10 -17.49 -6.06
CA GLN A 36 -4.81 -17.05 -7.42
C GLN A 36 -5.18 -18.08 -8.49
N ASN A 37 -4.93 -19.36 -8.24
CA ASN A 37 -5.23 -20.44 -9.21
C ASN A 37 -6.74 -20.66 -9.37
N ASP A 38 -7.53 -20.43 -8.32
CA ASP A 38 -8.98 -20.61 -8.36
C ASP A 38 -9.71 -19.38 -8.92
N ILE A 39 -9.22 -18.17 -8.61
CA ILE A 39 -9.80 -16.90 -9.07
C ILE A 39 -9.48 -16.62 -10.55
N SER A 40 -8.38 -17.18 -11.10
CA SER A 40 -8.06 -17.03 -12.53
C SER A 40 -9.16 -17.56 -13.48
N LYS A 41 -10.07 -18.36 -12.94
CA LYS A 41 -11.22 -18.94 -13.67
C LYS A 41 -12.49 -18.06 -13.66
N ILE A 42 -12.51 -16.96 -12.87
CA ILE A 42 -13.68 -16.09 -12.76
C ILE A 42 -13.61 -14.96 -13.80
N PRO A 43 -14.65 -14.72 -14.61
CA PRO A 43 -14.67 -13.62 -15.59
C PRO A 43 -14.46 -12.25 -14.94
N ARG A 44 -13.65 -11.38 -15.59
CA ARG A 44 -13.25 -10.04 -15.08
C ARG A 44 -14.41 -9.13 -14.66
N GLN A 45 -15.57 -9.26 -15.24
CA GLN A 45 -16.75 -8.42 -14.99
C GLN A 45 -17.39 -8.60 -13.58
N PHE A 46 -16.92 -9.56 -12.79
CA PHE A 46 -17.45 -9.83 -11.44
C PHE A 46 -16.53 -9.36 -10.31
N PHE A 47 -15.41 -8.69 -10.61
CA PHE A 47 -14.49 -8.21 -9.57
C PHE A 47 -14.89 -6.84 -9.06
N GLN A 48 -15.45 -6.79 -7.86
CA GLN A 48 -15.51 -5.57 -7.08
C GLN A 48 -14.23 -5.45 -6.25
N TYR A 49 -13.44 -4.38 -6.47
CA TYR A 49 -12.23 -4.12 -5.70
C TYR A 49 -12.56 -3.80 -4.23
N ASN A 50 -11.76 -4.33 -3.30
CA ASN A 50 -11.92 -4.04 -1.88
C ASN A 50 -11.14 -2.77 -1.51
N PHE A 51 -11.86 -1.70 -1.21
CA PHE A 51 -11.27 -0.41 -0.83
C PHE A 51 -10.90 -0.30 0.66
N ALA A 52 -11.17 -1.30 1.51
CA ALA A 52 -10.84 -1.22 2.93
C ALA A 52 -9.34 -0.94 3.15
N GLY A 53 -9.03 0.16 3.84
CA GLY A 53 -7.66 0.61 4.09
C GLY A 53 -7.00 1.36 2.94
N ILE A 54 -7.70 1.58 1.81
CA ILE A 54 -7.24 2.46 0.74
C ILE A 54 -7.47 3.91 1.16
N ILE A 55 -6.51 4.78 0.89
CA ILE A 55 -6.54 6.19 1.30
C ILE A 55 -6.62 7.10 0.09
N LYS A 56 -7.52 8.09 0.17
CA LYS A 56 -7.65 9.21 -0.74
C LYS A 56 -6.91 10.42 -0.17
N LEU A 57 -5.99 10.96 -0.95
CA LEU A 57 -5.33 12.24 -0.71
C LEU A 57 -5.88 13.29 -1.69
N ASN A 58 -5.51 14.54 -1.48
CA ASN A 58 -5.94 15.64 -2.36
C ASN A 58 -5.23 15.66 -3.72
N ASN A 59 -4.10 14.97 -3.86
CA ASN A 59 -3.27 14.93 -5.09
C ASN A 59 -2.88 13.52 -5.52
N CYS A 60 -3.06 12.52 -4.67
CA CYS A 60 -2.58 11.14 -4.85
C CYS A 60 -3.49 10.14 -4.14
N SER A 61 -3.12 8.90 -4.23
CA SER A 61 -3.65 7.80 -3.43
C SER A 61 -2.67 7.43 -2.31
N GLY A 62 -3.12 6.60 -1.38
CA GLY A 62 -2.31 5.99 -0.34
C GLY A 62 -2.96 4.74 0.21
N SER A 63 -2.38 4.16 1.24
CA SER A 63 -2.95 3.02 1.93
C SER A 63 -2.57 3.01 3.41
N LEU A 64 -3.52 2.58 4.24
CA LEU A 64 -3.29 2.25 5.65
C LEU A 64 -2.47 0.96 5.70
N VAL A 65 -1.25 1.01 6.21
CA VAL A 65 -0.33 -0.12 6.18
C VAL A 65 0.22 -0.45 7.57
N ALA A 66 0.67 -1.69 7.74
CA ALA A 66 1.46 -2.12 8.89
C ALA A 66 2.63 -2.98 8.44
N PHE A 67 3.74 -2.92 9.17
CA PHE A 67 4.79 -3.92 9.08
C PHE A 67 4.38 -5.16 9.87
N GLN A 68 4.86 -6.33 9.45
CA GLN A 68 4.58 -7.58 10.14
C GLN A 68 5.01 -7.50 11.62
N GLY A 69 4.15 -7.94 12.52
CA GLY A 69 4.41 -7.91 13.97
C GLY A 69 4.12 -6.59 14.69
N MET A 70 3.73 -5.53 13.99
CA MET A 70 3.35 -4.27 14.66
C MET A 70 2.14 -4.47 15.59
N SER A 71 2.24 -3.87 16.78
CA SER A 71 1.12 -3.86 17.73
C SER A 71 0.00 -2.92 17.27
N LYS A 72 -1.24 -3.35 17.44
CA LYS A 72 -2.43 -2.55 17.15
C LYS A 72 -2.56 -1.28 18.01
N ASN A 73 -1.85 -1.20 19.14
CA ASN A 73 -1.80 -0.01 19.99
C ASN A 73 -0.80 1.04 19.51
N LYS A 74 -0.01 0.76 18.48
CA LYS A 74 0.86 1.75 17.83
C LYS A 74 0.03 2.72 16.98
N ASN A 75 0.56 3.94 16.82
CA ASN A 75 0.03 4.87 15.82
C ASN A 75 0.07 4.20 14.44
N ALA A 76 -1.01 4.36 13.70
CA ALA A 76 -1.16 3.76 12.39
C ALA A 76 -0.23 4.41 11.36
N LEU A 77 0.12 3.66 10.32
CA LEU A 77 0.98 4.14 9.24
C LEU A 77 0.21 4.27 7.93
N MET A 78 0.57 5.28 7.14
CA MET A 78 0.09 5.46 5.78
C MET A 78 1.27 5.43 4.81
N LEU A 79 1.16 4.60 3.76
CA LEU A 79 2.10 4.54 2.63
C LEU A 79 1.55 5.35 1.46
N THR A 80 2.43 6.12 0.81
CA THR A 80 2.21 6.81 -0.47
C THR A 80 3.53 7.03 -1.17
N ASN A 81 3.59 7.80 -2.28
CA ASN A 81 4.86 8.17 -2.89
C ASN A 81 5.51 9.40 -2.21
N GLY A 82 6.82 9.55 -2.43
CA GLY A 82 7.59 10.73 -2.04
C GLY A 82 7.12 11.98 -2.76
N HIS A 83 6.87 11.91 -4.08
CA HIS A 83 6.34 13.05 -4.86
C HIS A 83 4.91 13.47 -4.45
N CYS A 84 4.21 12.63 -3.70
CA CYS A 84 2.90 12.95 -3.13
C CYS A 84 2.97 13.82 -1.87
N VAL A 85 4.16 13.95 -1.28
CA VAL A 85 4.39 14.78 -0.10
C VAL A 85 4.31 16.27 -0.47
N PRO A 86 3.66 17.13 0.32
CA PRO A 86 3.68 18.57 0.06
C PRO A 86 5.11 19.14 0.06
N GLY A 87 5.44 19.85 -1.01
CA GLY A 87 6.80 20.32 -1.31
C GLY A 87 7.58 19.29 -2.12
N PHE A 88 8.57 19.76 -2.84
CA PHE A 88 9.45 18.92 -3.65
C PHE A 88 10.51 18.25 -2.77
N ILE A 89 10.93 17.04 -3.12
CA ILE A 89 12.08 16.35 -2.52
C ILE A 89 13.16 16.28 -3.62
N ASP A 90 14.22 17.06 -3.45
CA ASP A 90 15.31 17.10 -4.42
C ASP A 90 16.03 15.75 -4.55
N PRO A 91 16.66 15.45 -5.70
CA PRO A 91 17.52 14.30 -5.87
C PRO A 91 18.57 14.19 -4.76
N GLY A 92 18.78 12.98 -4.25
CA GLY A 92 19.73 12.72 -3.16
C GLY A 92 19.23 13.13 -1.76
N LYS A 93 18.01 13.62 -1.63
CA LYS A 93 17.44 14.05 -0.34
C LYS A 93 16.38 13.11 0.19
N SER A 94 16.21 13.17 1.51
CA SER A 94 15.11 12.51 2.22
C SER A 94 14.51 13.43 3.28
N ILE A 95 13.26 13.19 3.62
CA ILE A 95 12.56 13.81 4.75
C ILE A 95 12.47 12.79 5.87
N LYS A 96 12.84 13.19 7.10
CA LYS A 96 12.75 12.34 8.30
C LYS A 96 12.10 13.12 9.43
N ASN A 97 11.17 12.47 10.12
CA ASN A 97 10.52 13.01 11.33
C ASN A 97 9.97 14.43 11.20
N ARG A 98 9.45 14.80 10.01
CA ARG A 98 8.85 16.12 9.77
C ARG A 98 7.40 16.14 10.23
N ILE A 99 7.03 17.05 11.13
CA ILE A 99 5.64 17.24 11.58
C ILE A 99 4.75 17.45 10.35
N SER A 100 3.60 16.79 10.35
CA SER A 100 2.59 16.91 9.30
C SER A 100 1.20 16.86 9.95
N LYS A 101 0.29 17.70 9.45
CA LYS A 101 -1.11 17.71 9.84
C LYS A 101 -2.01 17.45 8.63
N ARG A 102 -1.51 16.63 7.69
CA ARG A 102 -2.24 16.33 6.46
C ARG A 102 -3.51 15.55 6.78
N ASP A 103 -4.64 16.06 6.30
CA ASP A 103 -5.90 15.34 6.34
C ASP A 103 -5.99 14.34 5.18
N MET A 104 -6.67 13.22 5.42
CA MET A 104 -6.88 12.16 4.44
C MET A 104 -8.19 11.42 4.71
N VAL A 105 -8.64 10.67 3.73
CA VAL A 105 -9.84 9.84 3.83
C VAL A 105 -9.43 8.39 3.59
N VAL A 106 -9.81 7.50 4.52
CA VAL A 106 -9.69 6.04 4.37
C VAL A 106 -11.06 5.45 4.08
N PHE A 107 -11.11 4.42 3.24
CA PHE A 107 -12.35 3.69 2.94
C PHE A 107 -12.44 2.43 3.80
N ASP A 108 -13.66 2.10 4.26
CA ASP A 108 -13.97 0.80 4.84
C ASP A 108 -14.34 -0.25 3.76
N SER A 109 -14.72 -1.46 4.16
CA SER A 109 -15.09 -2.55 3.25
C SER A 109 -16.41 -2.30 2.50
N LEU A 110 -17.23 -1.38 2.96
CA LEU A 110 -18.48 -0.97 2.34
C LEU A 110 -18.32 0.25 1.44
N GLY A 111 -17.11 0.85 1.39
CA GLY A 111 -16.82 2.08 0.66
C GLY A 111 -17.18 3.37 1.42
N ASN A 112 -17.56 3.27 2.70
CA ASN A 112 -17.77 4.47 3.51
C ASN A 112 -16.44 5.18 3.77
N ARG A 113 -16.50 6.50 3.98
CA ARG A 113 -15.35 7.39 4.12
C ARG A 113 -15.14 7.80 5.56
N HIS A 114 -13.94 7.55 6.08
CA HIS A 114 -13.54 7.92 7.44
C HIS A 114 -12.35 8.88 7.36
N ARG A 115 -12.35 9.91 8.21
CA ARG A 115 -11.26 10.91 8.24
C ARG A 115 -10.13 10.42 9.12
N LEU A 116 -8.90 10.55 8.61
CA LEU A 116 -7.66 10.32 9.34
C LEU A 116 -6.78 11.55 9.20
N LYS A 117 -5.81 11.69 10.11
CA LYS A 117 -4.89 12.81 10.13
C LYS A 117 -3.47 12.35 10.37
N ALA A 118 -2.54 12.89 9.59
CA ALA A 118 -1.13 12.65 9.81
C ALA A 118 -0.62 13.41 11.04
N ARG A 119 0.26 12.78 11.80
CA ARG A 119 1.04 13.37 12.88
C ARG A 119 2.41 13.83 12.38
N ARG A 120 3.07 13.00 11.58
CA ARG A 120 4.40 13.30 10.99
C ARG A 120 4.64 12.48 9.73
N ILE A 121 5.57 12.94 8.91
CA ILE A 121 6.25 12.12 7.92
C ILE A 121 7.38 11.41 8.64
N MET A 122 7.29 10.09 8.79
CA MET A 122 8.37 9.30 9.36
C MET A 122 9.57 9.30 8.43
N TYR A 123 9.30 9.05 7.14
CA TYR A 123 10.30 9.02 6.08
C TYR A 123 9.66 9.30 4.73
N ALA A 124 10.37 10.04 3.86
CA ALA A 124 10.02 10.20 2.44
C ALA A 124 11.27 10.48 1.61
N THR A 125 11.30 9.96 0.39
CA THR A 125 12.34 10.23 -0.61
C THR A 125 11.78 10.03 -2.01
N MET A 126 12.48 10.61 -3.00
CA MET A 126 12.33 10.32 -4.43
C MET A 126 13.64 9.79 -5.04
N THR A 127 14.61 9.39 -4.22
CA THR A 127 15.91 8.86 -4.69
C THR A 127 16.09 7.42 -4.29
N GLY A 128 16.44 6.56 -5.23
CA GLY A 128 16.52 5.11 -5.06
C GLY A 128 15.15 4.43 -5.03
N THR A 129 14.18 5.08 -4.41
CA THR A 129 12.76 4.73 -4.42
C THR A 129 11.92 6.01 -4.32
N ASP A 130 10.69 5.97 -4.79
CA ASP A 130 9.72 7.04 -4.61
C ASP A 130 8.63 6.58 -3.64
N ALA A 131 8.87 6.79 -2.36
CA ALA A 131 7.97 6.33 -1.31
C ALA A 131 7.99 7.25 -0.08
N ALA A 132 6.86 7.31 0.61
CA ALA A 132 6.69 8.03 1.87
C ALA A 132 5.85 7.22 2.85
N ILE A 133 6.30 7.20 4.11
CA ILE A 133 5.55 6.66 5.24
C ILE A 133 5.20 7.81 6.19
N TYR A 134 3.91 7.98 6.46
CA TYR A 134 3.38 8.87 7.47
C TYR A 134 2.97 8.07 8.71
N GLU A 135 3.18 8.64 9.88
CA GLU A 135 2.54 8.21 11.12
C GLU A 135 1.27 9.04 11.32
N LEU A 136 0.17 8.38 11.68
CA LEU A 136 -1.13 9.00 11.90
C LEU A 136 -1.32 9.39 13.38
N GLU A 137 -2.30 10.26 13.65
CA GLU A 137 -2.70 10.60 15.02
C GLU A 137 -3.40 9.41 15.69
N GLN A 138 -4.20 8.64 14.93
CA GLN A 138 -4.93 7.47 15.41
C GLN A 138 -4.03 6.22 15.50
N THR A 139 -4.31 5.35 16.45
CA THR A 139 -3.75 4.00 16.53
C THR A 139 -4.53 3.06 15.60
N TYR A 140 -3.93 1.90 15.26
CA TYR A 140 -4.66 0.86 14.51
C TYR A 140 -5.89 0.37 15.26
N GLN A 141 -5.83 0.30 16.61
CA GLN A 141 -6.99 -0.13 17.40
C GLN A 141 -8.12 0.89 17.31
N GLN A 142 -7.84 2.18 17.41
CA GLN A 142 -8.88 3.22 17.26
C GLN A 142 -9.53 3.16 15.87
N ILE A 143 -8.75 2.99 14.79
CA ILE A 143 -9.29 2.88 13.44
C ILE A 143 -10.15 1.61 13.30
N LEU A 144 -9.73 0.49 13.92
CA LEU A 144 -10.50 -0.74 13.93
C LEU A 144 -11.84 -0.58 14.68
N ASP A 145 -11.81 0.04 15.86
CA ASP A 145 -13.00 0.22 16.70
C ASP A 145 -14.00 1.20 16.07
N GLU A 146 -13.52 2.27 15.44
CA GLU A 146 -14.35 3.34 14.87
C GLU A 146 -14.87 3.01 13.46
N ALA A 147 -14.09 2.29 12.64
CA ALA A 147 -14.37 2.10 11.22
C ALA A 147 -14.33 0.63 10.75
N GLY A 148 -13.97 -0.32 11.63
CA GLY A 148 -13.83 -1.71 11.25
C GLY A 148 -12.69 -2.00 10.26
N ILE A 149 -11.71 -1.09 10.14
CA ILE A 149 -10.65 -1.17 9.13
C ILE A 149 -9.39 -1.79 9.73
N LEU A 150 -8.93 -2.87 9.11
CA LEU A 150 -7.61 -3.45 9.35
C LEU A 150 -6.60 -2.89 8.33
N PRO A 151 -5.32 -2.70 8.70
CA PRO A 151 -4.29 -2.29 7.76
C PRO A 151 -4.00 -3.36 6.71
N LEU A 152 -3.44 -2.92 5.59
CA LEU A 152 -2.74 -3.77 4.64
C LEU A 152 -1.36 -4.09 5.20
N VAL A 153 -0.83 -5.28 4.93
CA VAL A 153 0.48 -5.69 5.47
C VAL A 153 1.57 -5.56 4.41
N ILE A 154 2.62 -4.83 4.71
CA ILE A 154 3.79 -4.73 3.82
C ILE A 154 4.52 -6.08 3.82
N TYR A 155 4.76 -6.61 2.61
CA TYR A 155 5.50 -7.86 2.44
C TYR A 155 7.00 -7.64 2.63
N HIS A 156 7.66 -8.57 3.29
CA HIS A 156 9.07 -8.46 3.69
C HIS A 156 10.07 -8.99 2.65
N LYS A 157 9.60 -9.43 1.46
CA LYS A 157 10.45 -9.94 0.38
C LYS A 157 10.14 -9.25 -0.94
N PRO A 158 11.09 -9.23 -1.90
CA PRO A 158 10.82 -8.73 -3.24
C PRO A 158 9.73 -9.57 -3.93
N PRO A 159 8.84 -8.94 -4.71
CA PRO A 159 7.86 -9.66 -5.51
C PRO A 159 8.57 -10.47 -6.61
N LYS A 160 7.95 -11.59 -6.98
CA LYS A 160 8.39 -12.37 -8.13
C LYS A 160 7.75 -11.86 -9.42
N ASN A 161 8.39 -12.10 -10.56
CA ASN A 161 7.78 -11.88 -11.87
C ASN A 161 6.53 -12.77 -12.04
N ASN A 162 5.61 -12.33 -12.88
CA ASN A 162 4.35 -13.01 -13.20
C ASN A 162 3.36 -13.13 -12.00
N VAL A 163 3.64 -12.49 -10.86
CA VAL A 163 2.65 -12.41 -9.78
C VAL A 163 1.52 -11.51 -10.24
N ARG A 164 0.28 -12.01 -10.16
CA ARG A 164 -0.93 -11.23 -10.43
C ARG A 164 -1.12 -10.20 -9.33
N ILE A 165 -1.46 -8.98 -9.73
CA ILE A 165 -1.56 -7.83 -8.81
C ILE A 165 -2.84 -7.06 -9.00
N GLU A 166 -3.20 -6.32 -7.95
CA GLU A 166 -4.21 -5.26 -7.96
C GLU A 166 -3.57 -3.94 -7.55
N ILE A 167 -3.94 -2.87 -8.24
CA ILE A 167 -3.59 -1.50 -7.88
C ILE A 167 -4.90 -0.78 -7.60
N ILE A 168 -5.10 -0.31 -6.36
CA ILE A 168 -6.37 0.30 -5.95
C ILE A 168 -6.17 1.77 -5.64
N SER A 169 -6.70 2.63 -6.49
CA SER A 169 -6.59 4.08 -6.38
C SER A 169 -7.69 4.66 -5.50
N GLY A 170 -7.30 5.25 -4.36
CA GLY A 170 -8.23 6.01 -3.53
C GLY A 170 -8.62 7.36 -4.16
N TYR A 171 -7.73 7.98 -4.93
CA TYR A 171 -8.01 9.25 -5.61
C TYR A 171 -9.14 9.11 -6.64
N TRP A 172 -9.04 8.10 -7.52
CA TRP A 172 -10.02 7.82 -8.58
C TRP A 172 -11.14 6.87 -8.16
N GLU A 173 -11.04 6.27 -6.98
CA GLU A 173 -11.98 5.27 -6.46
C GLU A 173 -12.18 4.11 -7.47
N ARG A 174 -11.06 3.64 -8.06
CA ARG A 174 -11.04 2.55 -9.06
C ARG A 174 -9.84 1.64 -8.86
N GLY A 175 -9.97 0.42 -9.32
CA GLY A 175 -8.91 -0.57 -9.29
C GLY A 175 -8.43 -0.96 -10.70
N TYR A 176 -7.25 -1.56 -10.74
CA TYR A 176 -6.62 -2.13 -11.91
C TYR A 176 -6.14 -3.53 -11.57
N THR A 177 -6.14 -4.44 -12.54
CA THR A 177 -5.64 -5.80 -12.36
C THR A 177 -4.74 -6.17 -13.53
N CYS A 178 -3.51 -6.56 -13.23
CA CYS A 178 -2.51 -7.03 -14.18
C CYS A 178 -1.53 -7.98 -13.48
N GLN A 179 -0.31 -8.05 -13.94
CA GLN A 179 0.73 -8.84 -13.29
C GLN A 179 2.07 -8.11 -13.35
N VAL A 180 2.96 -8.45 -12.42
CA VAL A 180 4.35 -8.02 -12.45
C VAL A 180 5.01 -8.63 -13.68
N ASP A 181 5.48 -7.78 -14.58
CA ASP A 181 6.21 -8.21 -15.77
C ASP A 181 7.67 -8.54 -15.41
N LYS A 182 8.37 -7.55 -14.88
CA LYS A 182 9.75 -7.72 -14.40
C LYS A 182 10.12 -6.67 -13.35
N THR A 183 11.24 -6.92 -12.68
CA THR A 183 11.97 -5.90 -11.91
C THR A 183 12.96 -5.20 -12.84
N VAL A 184 12.85 -3.86 -12.90
CA VAL A 184 13.73 -2.98 -13.66
C VAL A 184 14.88 -2.54 -12.76
N PRO A 185 16.15 -2.84 -13.09
CA PRO A 185 17.28 -2.52 -12.23
C PRO A 185 17.39 -1.04 -11.90
N LYS A 186 17.22 -0.18 -12.93
CA LYS A 186 17.22 1.28 -12.80
C LYS A 186 16.16 1.89 -13.71
N LEU A 187 15.44 2.85 -13.14
CA LEU A 187 14.45 3.65 -13.86
C LEU A 187 14.85 5.11 -13.69
N TYR A 188 15.04 5.81 -14.79
CA TYR A 188 15.30 7.25 -14.80
C TYR A 188 14.04 8.01 -15.19
N GLU A 189 13.72 9.06 -14.45
CA GLU A 189 12.66 9.99 -14.75
C GLU A 189 13.13 11.41 -14.39
N ASP A 190 13.37 12.23 -15.39
CA ASP A 190 13.99 13.55 -15.23
C ASP A 190 15.30 13.45 -14.41
N ASP A 191 15.40 14.16 -13.29
CA ASP A 191 16.58 14.17 -12.41
C ASP A 191 16.59 13.01 -11.39
N TRP A 192 15.59 12.14 -11.38
CA TRP A 192 15.48 11.05 -10.38
C TRP A 192 15.87 9.69 -10.95
N GLU A 193 16.59 8.94 -10.12
CA GLU A 193 16.89 7.54 -10.34
C GLU A 193 16.15 6.69 -9.31
N PHE A 194 15.40 5.68 -9.78
CA PHE A 194 14.77 4.65 -8.94
C PHE A 194 15.42 3.31 -9.23
N THR A 195 15.61 2.51 -8.16
CA THR A 195 16.25 1.19 -8.27
C THR A 195 15.23 0.08 -8.02
N ASN A 196 15.38 -1.02 -8.76
CA ASN A 196 14.53 -2.20 -8.64
C ASN A 196 13.02 -1.92 -8.74
N SER A 197 12.64 -1.01 -9.65
CA SER A 197 11.23 -0.69 -9.91
C SER A 197 10.46 -1.89 -10.48
N ILE A 198 9.20 -2.01 -10.14
CA ILE A 198 8.30 -3.04 -10.67
C ILE A 198 7.69 -2.50 -11.96
N ARG A 199 7.85 -3.19 -13.10
CA ARG A 199 7.09 -2.92 -14.31
C ARG A 199 5.84 -3.79 -14.34
N TYR A 200 4.72 -3.23 -14.82
CA TYR A 200 3.46 -3.95 -14.99
C TYR A 200 3.29 -4.42 -16.42
N SER A 201 2.70 -5.62 -16.57
CA SER A 201 2.31 -6.14 -17.87
C SER A 201 1.05 -5.43 -18.39
N GLU A 202 0.99 -5.20 -19.67
CA GLU A 202 -0.21 -4.81 -20.39
C GLU A 202 -0.94 -6.05 -20.98
N PRO A 203 -2.27 -5.90 -21.22
CA PRO A 203 -3.17 -4.85 -20.78
C PRO A 203 -3.68 -5.05 -19.35
N GLY A 204 -4.14 -3.98 -18.70
CA GLY A 204 -4.85 -4.09 -17.42
C GLY A 204 -4.45 -3.11 -16.34
N CYS A 205 -3.23 -2.62 -16.32
CA CYS A 205 -2.77 -1.58 -15.40
C CYS A 205 -2.32 -0.32 -16.16
N ASP A 206 -3.20 0.22 -16.96
CA ASP A 206 -3.02 1.55 -17.56
C ASP A 206 -3.30 2.61 -16.48
N THR A 207 -2.29 2.87 -15.65
CA THR A 207 -2.39 3.80 -14.52
C THR A 207 -2.22 5.25 -14.99
N ILE A 208 -3.00 6.15 -14.42
CA ILE A 208 -3.06 7.56 -14.78
C ILE A 208 -2.65 8.46 -13.61
N GLY A 209 -2.40 9.75 -13.85
CA GLY A 209 -2.09 10.73 -12.80
C GLY A 209 -3.12 10.68 -11.67
N GLY A 210 -2.67 10.77 -10.40
CA GLY A 210 -3.51 10.57 -9.21
C GLY A 210 -3.59 9.11 -8.72
N THR A 211 -3.23 8.11 -9.58
CA THR A 211 -3.01 6.73 -9.13
C THR A 211 -1.72 6.58 -8.32
N SER A 212 -0.81 7.54 -8.41
CA SER A 212 0.41 7.62 -7.60
C SER A 212 0.10 7.38 -6.11
N GLY A 213 0.93 6.57 -5.46
CA GLY A 213 0.75 6.21 -4.04
C GLY A 213 -0.27 5.10 -3.77
N SER A 214 -0.97 4.60 -4.79
CA SER A 214 -1.83 3.41 -4.65
C SER A 214 -0.99 2.19 -4.25
N PRO A 215 -1.46 1.35 -3.32
CA PRO A 215 -0.77 0.11 -3.03
C PRO A 215 -0.81 -0.83 -4.23
N ILE A 216 0.30 -1.53 -4.46
CA ILE A 216 0.36 -2.70 -5.32
C ILE A 216 0.16 -3.92 -4.43
N LEU A 217 -0.99 -4.57 -4.55
CA LEU A 217 -1.37 -5.72 -3.75
C LEU A 217 -1.10 -7.02 -4.52
N ALA A 218 -0.67 -8.06 -3.83
CA ALA A 218 -0.78 -9.41 -4.36
C ALA A 218 -2.27 -9.72 -4.54
N PHE A 219 -2.67 -10.17 -5.73
CA PHE A 219 -4.06 -10.30 -6.15
C PHE A 219 -4.92 -11.09 -5.16
N GLY A 220 -6.11 -10.57 -4.85
CA GLY A 220 -7.05 -11.17 -3.91
C GLY A 220 -6.57 -11.20 -2.45
N SER A 221 -5.51 -10.46 -2.11
CA SER A 221 -4.94 -10.41 -0.76
C SER A 221 -4.93 -9.00 -0.19
N ARG A 222 -4.52 -8.90 1.07
CA ARG A 222 -4.26 -7.62 1.75
C ARG A 222 -2.76 -7.34 1.92
N VAL A 223 -1.94 -7.93 1.04
CA VAL A 223 -0.48 -7.88 1.12
C VAL A 223 0.07 -6.86 0.12
N VAL A 224 0.75 -5.84 0.63
CA VAL A 224 1.39 -4.79 -0.16
C VAL A 224 2.78 -5.26 -0.58
N ILE A 225 3.02 -5.38 -1.88
CA ILE A 225 4.32 -5.72 -2.46
C ILE A 225 5.05 -4.52 -3.06
N GLY A 226 4.35 -3.40 -3.19
CA GLY A 226 4.88 -2.16 -3.73
C GLY A 226 3.89 -1.00 -3.66
N VAL A 227 4.30 0.14 -4.18
CA VAL A 227 3.49 1.35 -4.35
C VAL A 227 3.56 1.82 -5.79
N ASN A 228 2.41 2.12 -6.42
CA ASN A 228 2.35 2.63 -7.79
C ASN A 228 3.00 4.01 -7.87
N ASN A 229 3.83 4.23 -8.88
CA ASN A 229 4.65 5.43 -9.00
C ASN A 229 4.33 6.21 -10.29
N THR A 230 4.86 5.79 -11.42
CA THR A 230 4.90 6.57 -12.66
C THR A 230 4.57 5.72 -13.89
N SER A 231 4.38 6.36 -15.03
CA SER A 231 4.20 5.70 -16.32
C SER A 231 4.81 6.53 -17.45
N ASN A 232 5.34 5.86 -18.47
CA ASN A 232 5.79 6.53 -19.69
C ASN A 232 4.58 6.82 -20.58
N ARG A 233 4.11 8.08 -20.58
CA ARG A 233 2.86 8.45 -21.25
C ARG A 233 3.04 8.74 -22.73
N ASP A 234 4.08 9.50 -23.07
CA ASP A 234 4.22 10.12 -24.38
C ASP A 234 5.31 9.49 -25.24
N GLY A 235 5.98 8.43 -24.73
CA GLY A 235 7.11 7.80 -25.43
C GLY A 235 8.39 8.62 -25.42
N GLN A 236 8.46 9.67 -24.60
CA GLN A 236 9.68 10.47 -24.46
C GLN A 236 10.74 9.74 -23.64
N ARG A 237 12.00 10.15 -23.80
CA ARG A 237 13.12 9.48 -23.16
C ARG A 237 13.51 10.16 -21.87
N CYS A 238 13.27 9.51 -20.74
CA CYS A 238 13.71 9.91 -19.40
C CYS A 238 13.27 11.32 -18.97
N THR A 239 12.14 11.83 -19.45
CA THR A 239 11.58 13.11 -19.02
C THR A 239 10.51 12.90 -17.95
N MET A 240 10.05 13.98 -17.33
CA MET A 240 8.95 13.93 -16.34
C MET A 240 7.71 13.23 -16.92
N ASN A 241 7.15 12.26 -16.19
CA ASN A 241 6.06 11.35 -16.61
C ASN A 241 6.39 10.50 -17.86
N ASN A 242 7.68 10.35 -18.18
CA ASN A 242 8.17 9.51 -19.26
C ASN A 242 9.46 8.80 -18.82
N PRO A 243 9.36 7.90 -17.80
CA PRO A 243 10.52 7.17 -17.32
C PRO A 243 11.11 6.28 -18.41
N CYS A 244 12.41 6.02 -18.33
CA CYS A 244 13.12 5.07 -19.17
C CYS A 244 13.85 4.04 -18.32
N GLU A 245 13.92 2.80 -18.82
CA GLU A 245 14.61 1.71 -18.16
C GLU A 245 16.11 1.71 -18.52
N VAL A 246 16.94 1.40 -17.54
CA VAL A 246 18.36 1.16 -17.74
C VAL A 246 18.69 -0.25 -17.26
N ASP A 247 19.20 -1.09 -18.15
CA ASP A 247 19.58 -2.44 -17.84
C ASP A 247 20.93 -2.50 -17.10
N LYS A 248 21.36 -3.71 -16.73
CA LYS A 248 22.63 -3.93 -16.03
C LYS A 248 23.87 -3.57 -16.88
N SER A 249 23.72 -3.51 -18.19
CA SER A 249 24.76 -3.14 -19.15
C SER A 249 24.77 -1.65 -19.46
N GLY A 250 23.84 -0.88 -18.91
CA GLY A 250 23.69 0.55 -19.14
C GLY A 250 22.88 0.91 -20.39
N ASN A 251 22.26 -0.05 -21.07
CA ASN A 251 21.42 0.25 -22.23
C ASN A 251 20.10 0.86 -21.76
N ILE A 252 19.70 1.94 -22.45
CA ILE A 252 18.46 2.66 -22.15
C ILE A 252 17.37 2.20 -23.09
N SER A 253 16.18 1.87 -22.55
CA SER A 253 14.99 1.57 -23.31
C SER A 253 13.81 2.44 -22.87
N VAL A 254 12.98 2.83 -23.83
CA VAL A 254 11.74 3.57 -23.62
C VAL A 254 10.60 2.66 -24.04
N ILE A 255 9.63 2.50 -23.15
CA ILE A 255 8.45 1.67 -23.41
C ILE A 255 7.22 2.56 -23.16
N GLN A 256 6.69 3.12 -24.22
CA GLN A 256 5.48 3.93 -24.14
C GLN A 256 4.31 3.09 -23.61
N GLY A 257 3.54 3.67 -22.69
CA GLY A 257 2.42 2.99 -22.03
C GLY A 257 2.81 2.15 -20.81
N ALA A 258 4.10 1.82 -20.61
CA ALA A 258 4.51 1.04 -19.44
C ALA A 258 4.33 1.83 -18.14
N SER A 259 3.76 1.17 -17.13
CA SER A 259 3.58 1.71 -15.79
C SER A 259 4.53 1.02 -14.80
N TYR A 260 4.95 1.76 -13.80
CA TYR A 260 5.96 1.34 -12.83
C TYR A 260 5.56 1.66 -11.40
N GLY A 261 6.03 0.82 -10.48
CA GLY A 261 5.90 1.02 -9.05
C GLY A 261 7.20 0.75 -8.31
N GLN A 262 7.24 1.16 -7.06
CA GLN A 262 8.38 0.99 -6.18
C GLN A 262 8.14 -0.16 -5.22
N GLN A 263 9.17 -1.00 -4.99
CA GLN A 263 9.10 -2.10 -4.03
C GLN A 263 9.11 -1.55 -2.60
N THR A 264 8.39 -2.21 -1.68
CA THR A 264 8.26 -1.77 -0.29
C THR A 264 8.99 -2.65 0.71
N TYR A 265 9.46 -3.85 0.33
CA TYR A 265 10.16 -4.76 1.23
C TYR A 265 11.45 -4.16 1.82
N GLN A 266 12.09 -3.25 1.09
CA GLN A 266 13.34 -2.61 1.49
C GLN A 266 13.22 -1.80 2.79
N PHE A 267 12.03 -1.37 3.16
CA PHE A 267 11.79 -0.71 4.46
C PHE A 267 12.17 -1.59 5.65
N TYR A 268 12.04 -2.93 5.53
CA TYR A 268 12.33 -3.84 6.65
C TYR A 268 13.78 -3.77 7.14
N ALA A 269 14.75 -3.59 6.24
CA ALA A 269 16.15 -3.41 6.61
C ALA A 269 16.43 -2.09 7.33
N CYS A 270 15.48 -1.16 7.28
CA CYS A 270 15.59 0.18 7.86
C CYS A 270 14.74 0.34 9.13
N LEU A 271 14.07 -0.73 9.60
CA LEU A 271 13.23 -0.66 10.79
C LEU A 271 14.01 -0.88 12.06
N THR A 272 13.86 0.03 13.01
CA THR A 272 14.27 -0.21 14.40
C THR A 272 13.33 -1.21 15.09
N GLN A 273 13.69 -1.67 16.28
CA GLN A 273 12.82 -2.51 17.11
C GLN A 273 11.47 -1.85 17.46
N ASN A 274 11.42 -0.51 17.41
CA ASN A 274 10.21 0.27 17.65
C ASN A 274 9.42 0.60 16.36
N TYR A 275 9.81 0.01 15.23
CA TYR A 275 9.22 0.27 13.90
C TYR A 275 9.41 1.72 13.41
N GLU A 276 10.44 2.41 13.90
CA GLU A 276 10.89 3.68 13.30
C GLU A 276 11.78 3.40 12.09
N ILE A 277 11.72 4.27 11.09
CA ILE A 277 12.56 4.14 9.89
C ILE A 277 13.88 4.88 10.14
N ASP A 278 14.96 4.15 10.19
CA ASP A 278 16.32 4.67 10.34
C ASP A 278 17.21 4.25 9.15
N PRO A 279 17.46 5.17 8.20
CA PRO A 279 18.30 4.87 7.04
C PRO A 279 19.79 4.64 7.38
N THR A 280 20.19 4.80 8.64
CA THR A 280 21.59 4.57 9.08
C THR A 280 21.84 3.13 9.50
N LEU A 281 20.80 2.31 9.63
CA LEU A 281 20.93 0.91 10.04
C LEU A 281 21.72 0.10 9.00
N PRO A 282 22.54 -0.86 9.46
CA PRO A 282 23.26 -1.77 8.57
C PRO A 282 22.29 -2.52 7.63
N GLY A 283 22.61 -2.51 6.34
CA GLY A 283 21.77 -3.14 5.31
C GLY A 283 20.59 -2.31 4.80
N CYS A 284 20.30 -1.16 5.41
CA CYS A 284 19.33 -0.21 4.87
C CYS A 284 19.86 0.44 3.59
N THR A 285 19.05 0.43 2.54
CA THR A 285 19.37 1.01 1.21
C THR A 285 18.61 2.30 0.93
N LEU A 286 17.78 2.76 1.87
CA LEU A 286 17.06 4.03 1.73
C LEU A 286 18.02 5.23 1.81
N THR A 287 17.69 6.30 1.07
CA THR A 287 18.44 7.57 1.08
C THR A 287 18.50 8.16 2.49
N LYS A 288 19.71 8.59 2.91
CA LYS A 288 19.98 9.13 4.26
C LYS A 288 19.52 10.57 4.41
#